data_72fb5171df793a2664f81ee1c4b68124
#
_entry.id   72fb5171df793a2664f81ee1c4b68124
#
_cell.length_a   1.000
_cell.length_b   1.000
_cell.length_c   1.000
_cell.angle_alpha   90.00
_cell.angle_beta   90.00
_cell.angle_gamma   90.00
#
_symmetry.space_group_name_H-M   'P 1'
#
loop_
_entity.id
_entity.type
_entity.pdbx_description
1 polymer ?
#
loop_
_entity_poly.entity_id
_entity_poly.type
_entity_poly.pdbx_seq_one_letter_code
_entity_poly.pdbx_strand_id
1 'polypeptide(L)'
;MKHAVASLAMLFAVALMAGCATQEGPATTRPDESLVNTYWKLTALDGESPDVVDGQREPHFVLHADPARVMGSTGCNRMMGNYRLEASTLRFMALSSTRMACPHGASIERRFLAALNATTAWRIEGERLWLLDAQHETLARFEAVHLQ
;
A
#
# COMPACT_ATOMS: atom_id res chain seq x y z
N MET A 1 59.92 -65.67 15.24
CA MET A 1 58.72 -66.13 14.54
C MET A 1 57.91 -64.89 14.24
N LYS A 2 58.03 -64.31 13.28
CA LYS A 2 57.51 -63.88 11.99
C LYS A 2 56.00 -63.71 12.02
N HIS A 3 55.55 -62.51 12.09
CA HIS A 3 54.20 -62.16 11.65
C HIS A 3 54.20 -60.78 10.92
N ALA A 4 53.91 -60.89 9.65
CA ALA A 4 53.75 -59.77 8.74
C ALA A 4 52.40 -59.02 9.09
N VAL A 5 52.50 -57.71 9.14
CA VAL A 5 51.36 -56.86 9.28
C VAL A 5 51.10 -56.15 7.93
N ALA A 6 50.04 -56.54 7.27
CA ALA A 6 49.60 -55.90 6.04
C ALA A 6 48.88 -54.62 6.36
N SER A 7 49.40 -53.47 5.93
CA SER A 7 48.81 -52.16 6.04
C SER A 7 47.78 -51.93 4.90
N LEU A 8 46.50 -51.83 5.22
CA LEU A 8 45.45 -51.48 4.30
C LEU A 8 45.24 -49.97 4.37
N ALA A 9 45.78 -49.27 3.38
CA ALA A 9 45.54 -47.83 3.23
C ALA A 9 44.14 -47.57 2.65
N MET A 10 43.25 -47.03 3.45
CA MET A 10 41.91 -46.65 3.06
C MET A 10 41.92 -45.17 2.66
N LEU A 11 41.89 -44.92 1.35
CA LEU A 11 41.80 -43.60 0.75
C LEU A 11 40.37 -43.08 0.95
N PHE A 12 40.20 -42.08 1.83
CA PHE A 12 38.95 -41.35 2.02
C PHE A 12 38.92 -40.19 1.01
N ALA A 13 38.16 -40.36 -0.07
CA ALA A 13 37.87 -39.29 -1.01
C ALA A 13 36.79 -38.36 -0.42
N VAL A 14 37.20 -37.20 0.09
CA VAL A 14 36.27 -36.14 0.50
C VAL A 14 35.83 -35.38 -0.75
N ALA A 15 34.58 -35.61 -1.19
CA ALA A 15 33.94 -34.83 -2.23
C ALA A 15 33.52 -33.48 -1.64
N LEU A 16 34.22 -32.39 -2.00
CA LEU A 16 33.78 -31.03 -1.70
C LEU A 16 32.57 -30.69 -2.60
N MET A 17 31.38 -30.76 -2.03
CA MET A 17 30.20 -30.16 -2.61
C MET A 17 30.30 -28.64 -2.42
N ALA A 18 30.78 -27.94 -3.45
CA ALA A 18 30.66 -26.47 -3.53
C ALA A 18 29.19 -26.11 -3.74
N GLY A 19 28.46 -25.93 -2.64
CA GLY A 19 27.15 -25.36 -2.65
C GLY A 19 27.23 -23.89 -3.07
N CYS A 20 26.71 -23.53 -4.24
CA CYS A 20 26.40 -22.14 -4.57
C CYS A 20 25.33 -21.64 -3.61
N ALA A 21 25.73 -21.01 -2.52
CA ALA A 21 24.85 -20.19 -1.74
C ALA A 21 24.56 -18.95 -2.59
N THR A 22 23.38 -18.89 -3.22
CA THR A 22 22.82 -17.66 -3.72
C THR A 22 22.61 -16.74 -2.52
N GLN A 23 23.53 -15.82 -2.30
CA GLN A 23 23.30 -14.70 -1.39
C GLN A 23 22.21 -13.85 -2.02
N GLU A 24 20.98 -14.01 -1.53
CA GLU A 24 19.96 -12.97 -1.64
C GLU A 24 20.57 -11.74 -0.96
N GLY A 25 20.97 -10.76 -1.76
CA GLY A 25 21.42 -9.48 -1.27
C GLY A 25 20.31 -8.87 -0.39
N PRO A 26 20.65 -8.01 0.58
CA PRO A 26 19.64 -7.39 1.41
C PRO A 26 18.62 -6.72 0.48
N ALA A 27 17.33 -7.11 0.62
CA ALA A 27 16.23 -6.48 -0.06
C ALA A 27 16.34 -4.99 0.28
N THR A 28 16.65 -4.16 -0.71
CA THR A 28 16.69 -2.70 -0.54
C THR A 28 15.25 -2.29 -0.27
N THR A 29 14.88 -2.23 1.00
CA THR A 29 13.57 -1.76 1.42
C THR A 29 13.54 -0.28 1.05
N ARG A 30 12.78 0.05 -0.01
CA ARG A 30 12.51 1.45 -0.34
C ARG A 30 11.87 2.08 0.89
N PRO A 31 12.27 3.30 1.31
CA PRO A 31 11.60 3.98 2.41
C PRO A 31 10.10 4.16 2.11
N ASP A 32 9.28 4.18 3.15
CA ASP A 32 7.86 4.42 3.03
C ASP A 32 7.58 5.80 2.42
N GLU A 33 6.56 5.88 1.57
CA GLU A 33 6.11 7.14 1.02
C GLU A 33 5.54 8.07 2.09
N SER A 34 5.64 9.38 1.86
CA SER A 34 4.99 10.36 2.74
C SER A 34 3.47 10.27 2.59
N LEU A 35 2.74 10.23 3.72
CA LEU A 35 1.29 10.30 3.68
C LEU A 35 0.78 11.62 3.07
N VAL A 36 1.52 12.71 3.32
CA VAL A 36 1.16 14.08 2.94
C VAL A 36 1.90 14.46 1.65
N ASN A 37 1.22 15.18 0.76
CA ASN A 37 1.70 15.62 -0.54
C ASN A 37 2.00 14.48 -1.54
N THR A 38 1.45 13.29 -1.31
CA THR A 38 1.50 12.15 -2.22
C THR A 38 0.13 11.97 -2.88
N TYR A 39 0.14 11.65 -4.17
CA TYR A 39 -1.07 11.28 -4.90
C TYR A 39 -1.41 9.82 -4.59
N TRP A 40 -2.47 9.61 -3.82
CA TRP A 40 -2.93 8.28 -3.40
C TRP A 40 -4.09 7.81 -4.30
N LYS A 41 -3.78 6.92 -5.24
CA LYS A 41 -4.76 6.28 -6.12
C LYS A 41 -5.42 5.10 -5.43
N LEU A 42 -6.74 5.03 -5.44
CA LEU A 42 -7.50 3.92 -4.87
C LEU A 42 -7.27 2.63 -5.65
N THR A 43 -6.88 1.56 -4.95
CA THR A 43 -6.65 0.23 -5.53
C THR A 43 -7.63 -0.82 -5.00
N ALA A 44 -8.18 -0.62 -3.79
CA ALA A 44 -9.26 -1.46 -3.29
C ALA A 44 -10.14 -0.70 -2.29
N LEU A 45 -11.41 -1.04 -2.26
CA LEU A 45 -12.43 -0.51 -1.36
C LEU A 45 -13.26 -1.68 -0.83
N ASP A 46 -13.32 -1.82 0.50
CA ASP A 46 -13.94 -2.99 1.15
C ASP A 46 -13.40 -4.34 0.63
N GLY A 47 -12.11 -4.39 0.28
CA GLY A 47 -11.44 -5.58 -0.26
C GLY A 47 -11.60 -5.80 -1.77
N GLU A 48 -12.46 -5.04 -2.45
CA GLU A 48 -12.72 -5.14 -3.88
C GLU A 48 -11.97 -4.08 -4.67
N SER A 49 -11.48 -4.42 -5.87
CA SER A 49 -10.94 -3.42 -6.80
C SER A 49 -12.05 -2.50 -7.29
N PRO A 50 -11.83 -1.17 -7.33
CA PRO A 50 -12.84 -0.26 -7.85
C PRO A 50 -13.04 -0.50 -9.36
N ASP A 51 -14.29 -0.49 -9.79
CA ASP A 51 -14.61 -0.47 -11.22
C ASP A 51 -14.13 0.85 -11.82
N VAL A 52 -13.20 0.79 -12.75
CA VAL A 52 -12.77 1.94 -13.52
C VAL A 52 -13.70 2.08 -14.72
N VAL A 53 -14.43 3.17 -14.78
CA VAL A 53 -15.32 3.48 -15.91
C VAL A 53 -14.56 4.32 -16.92
N ASP A 54 -14.54 3.90 -18.17
CA ASP A 54 -13.90 4.63 -19.26
C ASP A 54 -14.38 6.10 -19.32
N GLY A 55 -13.42 7.01 -19.41
CA GLY A 55 -13.69 8.46 -19.44
C GLY A 55 -13.92 9.09 -18.07
N GLN A 56 -13.91 8.35 -16.99
CA GLN A 56 -13.93 8.88 -15.62
C GLN A 56 -12.51 8.94 -15.05
N ARG A 57 -12.32 9.85 -14.08
CA ARG A 57 -11.07 9.88 -13.33
C ARG A 57 -11.03 8.71 -12.35
N GLU A 58 -9.84 8.21 -12.08
CA GLU A 58 -9.64 7.27 -10.99
C GLU A 58 -9.96 7.90 -9.64
N PRO A 59 -10.56 7.18 -8.70
CA PRO A 59 -10.72 7.65 -7.32
C PRO A 59 -9.33 7.83 -6.68
N HIS A 60 -9.10 9.00 -6.11
CA HIS A 60 -7.83 9.35 -5.47
C HIS A 60 -7.98 10.48 -4.48
N PHE A 61 -6.98 10.68 -3.65
CA PHE A 61 -6.83 11.89 -2.85
C PHE A 61 -5.36 12.31 -2.68
N VAL A 62 -5.18 13.58 -2.32
CA VAL A 62 -3.92 14.17 -1.85
C VAL A 62 -4.22 14.90 -0.54
N LEU A 63 -3.39 14.67 0.47
CA LEU A 63 -3.37 15.45 1.70
C LEU A 63 -2.36 16.58 1.56
N HIS A 64 -2.81 17.83 1.60
CA HIS A 64 -1.96 19.00 1.56
C HIS A 64 -1.59 19.44 2.98
N ALA A 65 -0.31 19.76 3.23
CA ALA A 65 0.18 20.09 4.57
C ALA A 65 -0.28 21.48 5.05
N ASP A 66 -0.25 22.47 4.17
CA ASP A 66 -0.53 23.87 4.51
C ASP A 66 -1.41 24.54 3.45
N PRO A 67 -2.66 24.81 3.82
CA PRO A 67 -3.38 24.37 5.02
C PRO A 67 -3.73 22.87 4.93
N ALA A 68 -3.97 22.24 6.10
CA ALA A 68 -4.31 20.81 6.20
C ALA A 68 -5.66 20.51 5.51
N ARG A 69 -5.60 20.20 4.22
CA ARG A 69 -6.77 19.93 3.36
C ARG A 69 -6.59 18.63 2.58
N VAL A 70 -7.69 17.94 2.34
CA VAL A 70 -7.76 16.85 1.39
C VAL A 70 -8.44 17.34 0.11
N MET A 71 -7.86 16.97 -1.02
CA MET A 71 -8.43 17.18 -2.35
C MET A 71 -8.31 15.90 -3.16
N GLY A 72 -9.27 15.66 -4.06
CA GLY A 72 -9.22 14.45 -4.88
C GLY A 72 -10.40 14.29 -5.80
N SER A 73 -10.64 13.05 -6.19
CA SER A 73 -11.77 12.62 -7.01
C SER A 73 -12.38 11.36 -6.43
N THR A 74 -13.68 11.26 -6.45
CA THR A 74 -14.43 10.04 -6.09
C THR A 74 -14.55 9.05 -7.26
N GLY A 75 -13.91 9.37 -8.39
CA GLY A 75 -14.12 8.72 -9.68
C GLY A 75 -15.03 9.56 -10.59
N CYS A 76 -16.17 9.98 -10.10
CA CYS A 76 -17.14 10.84 -10.78
C CYS A 76 -16.94 12.31 -10.42
N ASN A 77 -16.89 12.63 -9.16
CA ASN A 77 -16.94 13.98 -8.64
C ASN A 77 -15.59 14.43 -8.06
N ARG A 78 -15.33 15.74 -8.10
CA ARG A 78 -14.23 16.32 -7.33
C ARG A 78 -14.59 16.30 -5.86
N MET A 79 -13.63 15.93 -5.04
CA MET A 79 -13.77 15.86 -3.59
C MET A 79 -12.83 16.89 -2.93
N MET A 80 -13.30 17.49 -1.85
CA MET A 80 -12.50 18.35 -0.98
C MET A 80 -12.96 18.25 0.47
N GLY A 81 -12.06 18.59 1.38
CA GLY A 81 -12.35 18.63 2.80
C GLY A 81 -11.11 18.99 3.60
N ASN A 82 -11.17 18.73 4.89
CA ASN A 82 -10.05 18.91 5.80
C ASN A 82 -9.65 17.56 6.39
N TYR A 83 -8.49 17.51 7.01
CA TYR A 83 -8.06 16.35 7.78
C TYR A 83 -7.33 16.77 9.05
N ARG A 84 -7.29 15.86 10.03
CA ARG A 84 -6.43 15.94 11.21
C ARG A 84 -5.52 14.71 11.20
N LEU A 85 -4.23 14.96 11.38
CA LEU A 85 -3.20 13.92 11.44
C LEU A 85 -2.45 14.05 12.77
N GLU A 86 -2.48 13.01 13.60
CA GLU A 86 -1.78 12.93 14.88
C GLU A 86 -1.15 11.55 15.01
N ALA A 87 0.17 11.46 14.86
CA ALA A 87 0.88 10.18 14.80
C ALA A 87 0.24 9.19 13.82
N SER A 88 -0.28 8.05 14.28
CA SER A 88 -0.97 7.04 13.47
C SER A 88 -2.46 7.28 13.28
N THR A 89 -3.02 8.36 13.86
CA THR A 89 -4.42 8.72 13.74
C THR A 89 -4.63 9.65 12.55
N LEU A 90 -5.57 9.31 11.68
CA LEU A 90 -6.00 10.14 10.56
C LEU A 90 -7.53 10.25 10.59
N ARG A 91 -8.05 11.48 10.56
CA ARG A 91 -9.48 11.75 10.46
C ARG A 91 -9.76 12.75 9.37
N PHE A 92 -10.68 12.40 8.50
CA PHE A 92 -11.23 13.33 7.51
C PHE A 92 -12.41 14.08 8.08
N MET A 93 -12.56 15.34 7.68
CA MET A 93 -13.59 16.24 8.21
C MET A 93 -14.15 17.10 7.10
N ALA A 94 -15.45 17.44 7.21
CA ALA A 94 -16.13 18.32 6.27
C ALA A 94 -15.94 17.92 4.80
N LEU A 95 -15.93 16.60 4.53
CA LEU A 95 -15.84 16.09 3.16
C LEU A 95 -17.05 16.55 2.35
N SER A 96 -16.79 17.07 1.18
CA SER A 96 -17.80 17.47 0.20
C SER A 96 -17.36 17.03 -1.19
N SER A 97 -18.33 16.82 -2.06
CA SER A 97 -18.10 16.52 -3.47
C SER A 97 -18.98 17.36 -4.38
N THR A 98 -18.57 17.55 -5.63
CA THR A 98 -19.44 18.10 -6.67
C THR A 98 -20.59 17.11 -6.93
N ARG A 99 -21.65 17.57 -7.59
CA ARG A 99 -22.84 16.75 -7.87
C ARG A 99 -23.06 16.62 -9.37
N MET A 100 -22.09 15.98 -10.05
CA MET A 100 -22.28 15.60 -11.45
C MET A 100 -23.08 14.30 -11.51
N ALA A 101 -23.96 14.18 -12.49
CA ALA A 101 -24.67 12.92 -12.74
C ALA A 101 -23.73 11.94 -13.47
N CYS A 102 -23.31 10.87 -12.77
CA CYS A 102 -22.50 9.81 -13.35
C CYS A 102 -23.29 8.50 -13.33
N PRO A 103 -23.78 8.03 -14.47
CA PRO A 103 -24.64 6.84 -14.53
C PRO A 103 -24.06 5.61 -13.85
N HIS A 104 -22.72 5.47 -13.84
CA HIS A 104 -22.01 4.29 -13.33
C HIS A 104 -21.07 4.57 -12.14
N GLY A 105 -20.98 5.82 -11.65
CA GLY A 105 -20.02 6.21 -10.61
C GLY A 105 -20.61 6.45 -9.21
N ALA A 106 -21.92 6.50 -9.07
CA ALA A 106 -22.58 6.88 -7.81
C ALA A 106 -22.37 5.86 -6.67
N SER A 107 -22.16 4.60 -6.98
CA SER A 107 -21.91 3.55 -6.00
C SER A 107 -20.51 3.67 -5.40
N ILE A 108 -19.49 3.79 -6.24
CA ILE A 108 -18.10 3.95 -5.79
C ILE A 108 -17.91 5.24 -4.99
N GLU A 109 -18.52 6.35 -5.41
CA GLU A 109 -18.47 7.61 -4.67
C GLU A 109 -19.00 7.48 -3.24
N ARG A 110 -20.21 6.90 -3.05
CA ARG A 110 -20.77 6.72 -1.72
C ARG A 110 -19.88 5.86 -0.82
N ARG A 111 -19.41 4.74 -1.34
CA ARG A 111 -18.53 3.82 -0.60
C ARG A 111 -17.20 4.48 -0.26
N PHE A 112 -16.61 5.21 -1.21
CA PHE A 112 -15.34 5.91 -1.00
C PHE A 112 -15.46 7.00 0.06
N LEU A 113 -16.47 7.86 -0.02
CA LEU A 113 -16.73 8.90 0.99
C LEU A 113 -17.04 8.26 2.36
N ALA A 114 -17.77 7.13 2.40
CA ALA A 114 -18.03 6.41 3.64
C ALA A 114 -16.75 5.88 4.27
N ALA A 115 -15.84 5.27 3.48
CA ALA A 115 -14.55 4.78 3.95
C ALA A 115 -13.68 5.92 4.51
N LEU A 116 -13.59 7.06 3.80
CA LEU A 116 -12.86 8.22 4.31
C LEU A 116 -13.46 8.74 5.63
N ASN A 117 -14.78 8.86 5.73
CA ASN A 117 -15.44 9.31 6.97
C ASN A 117 -15.26 8.34 8.15
N ALA A 118 -15.16 7.04 7.88
CA ALA A 118 -14.94 6.00 8.90
C ALA A 118 -13.47 5.86 9.31
N THR A 119 -12.55 6.46 8.57
CA THR A 119 -11.10 6.35 8.82
C THR A 119 -10.75 6.94 10.19
N THR A 120 -9.98 6.16 10.97
CA THR A 120 -9.43 6.58 12.25
C THR A 120 -7.92 6.41 12.34
N ALA A 121 -7.37 5.49 11.54
CA ALA A 121 -5.93 5.19 11.52
C ALA A 121 -5.47 4.93 10.07
N TRP A 122 -4.16 4.89 9.91
CA TRP A 122 -3.54 4.62 8.64
C TRP A 122 -2.23 3.84 8.81
N ARG A 123 -1.78 3.21 7.72
CA ARG A 123 -0.51 2.51 7.64
C ARG A 123 0.04 2.62 6.22
N ILE A 124 1.36 2.83 6.09
CA ILE A 124 2.08 2.81 4.82
C ILE A 124 3.15 1.71 4.88
N GLU A 125 3.32 1.02 3.77
CA GLU A 125 4.41 0.07 3.54
C GLU A 125 4.91 0.29 2.10
N GLY A 126 6.07 0.92 1.96
CA GLY A 126 6.61 1.36 0.67
C GLY A 126 5.68 2.36 -0.01
N GLU A 127 5.15 2.03 -1.16
CA GLU A 127 4.24 2.86 -1.97
C GLU A 127 2.75 2.54 -1.73
N ARG A 128 2.41 1.75 -0.71
CA ARG A 128 1.03 1.34 -0.42
C ARG A 128 0.52 1.95 0.87
N LEU A 129 -0.69 2.48 0.82
CA LEU A 129 -1.41 3.06 1.97
C LEU A 129 -2.67 2.24 2.27
N TRP A 130 -2.90 1.97 3.54
CA TRP A 130 -4.14 1.42 4.09
C TRP A 130 -4.80 2.46 4.97
N LEU A 131 -6.09 2.70 4.75
CA LEU A 131 -6.95 3.42 5.68
C LEU A 131 -7.71 2.41 6.53
N LEU A 132 -7.73 2.64 7.83
CA LEU A 132 -8.25 1.70 8.82
C LEU A 132 -9.34 2.36 9.66
N ASP A 133 -10.31 1.57 10.10
CA ASP A 133 -11.33 1.98 11.06
C ASP A 133 -10.85 1.88 12.53
N ALA A 134 -11.76 2.10 13.48
CA ALA A 134 -11.46 2.04 14.91
C ALA A 134 -11.14 0.61 15.41
N GLN A 135 -11.49 -0.42 14.67
CA GLN A 135 -11.15 -1.82 14.93
C GLN A 135 -9.89 -2.27 14.21
N HIS A 136 -9.20 -1.34 13.52
CA HIS A 136 -8.04 -1.59 12.66
C HIS A 136 -8.33 -2.47 11.45
N GLU A 137 -9.60 -2.58 11.05
CA GLU A 137 -9.99 -3.25 9.82
C GLU A 137 -9.73 -2.32 8.61
N THR A 138 -9.33 -2.93 7.51
CA THR A 138 -9.00 -2.18 6.29
C THR A 138 -10.26 -1.71 5.57
N LEU A 139 -10.45 -0.41 5.47
CA LEU A 139 -11.53 0.23 4.73
C LEU A 139 -11.18 0.42 3.25
N ALA A 140 -9.95 0.87 2.97
CA ALA A 140 -9.49 1.15 1.63
C ALA A 140 -7.97 0.97 1.51
N ARG A 141 -7.51 0.64 0.29
CA ARG A 141 -6.09 0.56 -0.07
C ARG A 141 -5.78 1.48 -1.23
N PHE A 142 -4.59 2.04 -1.20
CA PHE A 142 -4.12 2.98 -2.21
C PHE A 142 -2.69 2.66 -2.60
N GLU A 143 -2.29 3.18 -3.75
CA GLU A 143 -0.93 3.18 -4.26
C GLU A 143 -0.48 4.61 -4.54
N ALA A 144 0.78 4.91 -4.20
CA ALA A 144 1.38 6.18 -4.51
C ALA A 144 1.63 6.31 -6.02
N VAL A 145 1.24 7.43 -6.61
CA VAL A 145 1.52 7.73 -8.02
C VAL A 145 2.44 8.94 -8.09
N HIS A 146 3.58 8.77 -8.73
CA HIS A 146 4.53 9.84 -9.00
C HIS A 146 4.21 10.45 -10.36
N LEU A 147 3.70 11.68 -10.35
CA LEU A 147 3.47 12.44 -11.58
C LEU A 147 4.83 12.89 -12.12
N GLN A 148 5.20 12.37 -13.29
CA GLN A 148 6.40 12.79 -14.01
C GLN A 148 6.13 14.04 -14.85
#